data_3f420bfa55e764c81835eb8583a5d0b2
#
_entry.id   3f420bfa55e764c81835eb8583a5d0b2
#
_cell.length_a   1.000
_cell.length_b   1.000
_cell.length_c   1.000
_cell.angle_alpha   90.00
_cell.angle_beta   90.00
_cell.angle_gamma   90.00
#
_symmetry.space_group_name_H-M   'P 1'
#
loop_
_entity.id
_entity.type
_entity.pdbx_description
1 polymer ?
#
loop_
_entity_poly.entity_id
_entity_poly.type
_entity_poly.pdbx_seq_one_letter_code
_entity_poly.pdbx_strand_id
1 'polypeptide(L)'
;MCTDAPHDRNGSDLEVMEGGVPCTNPSLELLSHCSDLLGACDGLFSAWYRQQHACNDPSTSRYCVDENGDPLVSRLMTFITRYTPAPDECALLKHVDGAGKVDGSIVVALPVDRWTASEEENTFEGHGGGLTFWDGRTRLNPDTGRREQEEVLYDTRSGDVAFIDRAVWHQANPITRGTRWALVIFYKVER
;
A
#
# COMPACT_ATOMS: atom_id res chain seq x y z
N MET A 1 -8.94 3.17 18.21
CA MET A 1 -7.80 3.88 18.82
C MET A 1 -6.56 3.12 18.39
N CYS A 2 -5.81 3.60 17.39
CA CYS A 2 -4.52 3.00 17.07
C CYS A 2 -3.58 3.32 18.23
N THR A 3 -3.15 2.29 18.94
CA THR A 3 -2.04 2.41 19.88
C THR A 3 -0.80 2.70 19.06
N ASP A 4 -0.11 3.79 19.37
CA ASP A 4 1.19 4.12 18.79
C ASP A 4 2.17 2.99 19.10
N ALA A 5 2.39 2.10 18.13
CA ALA A 5 3.49 1.15 18.20
C ALA A 5 4.81 1.95 18.20
N PRO A 6 5.84 1.50 18.91
CA PRO A 6 7.12 2.20 18.96
C PRO A 6 7.70 2.26 17.54
N HIS A 7 7.78 3.47 17.00
CA HIS A 7 8.40 3.71 15.69
C HIS A 7 9.91 3.54 15.81
N ASP A 8 10.46 2.56 15.13
CA ASP A 8 11.89 2.60 14.83
C ASP A 8 12.12 3.68 13.78
N ARG A 9 12.91 4.69 14.14
CA ARG A 9 13.21 5.84 13.28
C ARG A 9 14.01 5.48 12.03
N ASN A 10 14.48 4.25 11.94
CA ASN A 10 15.25 3.74 10.80
C ASN A 10 14.42 2.92 9.81
N GLY A 11 13.11 2.79 10.01
CA GLY A 11 12.21 2.11 9.07
C GLY A 11 12.55 0.63 8.83
N SER A 12 13.16 -0.03 9.82
CA SER A 12 13.61 -1.43 9.71
C SER A 12 12.61 -2.45 10.24
N ASP A 13 11.51 -2.00 10.85
CA ASP A 13 10.54 -2.91 11.45
C ASP A 13 9.46 -3.33 10.44
N LEU A 14 9.34 -4.64 10.24
CA LEU A 14 8.28 -5.27 9.49
C LEU A 14 7.25 -5.83 10.46
N GLU A 15 6.11 -5.17 10.59
CA GLU A 15 5.01 -5.64 11.43
C GLU A 15 4.12 -6.60 10.64
N VAL A 16 3.69 -7.68 11.29
CA VAL A 16 2.66 -8.56 10.75
C VAL A 16 1.33 -8.19 11.38
N MET A 17 0.36 -7.84 10.54
CA MET A 17 -0.98 -7.43 10.96
C MET A 17 -2.02 -8.41 10.45
N GLU A 18 -3.01 -8.69 11.27
CA GLU A 18 -4.17 -9.53 10.96
C GLU A 18 -5.44 -8.72 11.22
N GLY A 19 -6.31 -8.60 10.21
CA GLY A 19 -7.51 -7.76 10.34
C GLY A 19 -7.23 -6.29 10.73
N GLY A 20 -6.06 -5.75 10.35
CA GLY A 20 -5.65 -4.40 10.74
C GLY A 20 -5.08 -4.27 12.16
N VAL A 21 -4.86 -5.38 12.87
CA VAL A 21 -4.29 -5.40 14.22
C VAL A 21 -2.90 -6.05 14.19
N PRO A 22 -1.86 -5.43 14.77
CA PRO A 22 -0.54 -6.05 14.88
C PRO A 22 -0.62 -7.38 15.65
N CYS A 23 -0.16 -8.49 15.03
CA CYS A 23 -0.21 -9.81 15.62
C CYS A 23 1.06 -10.17 16.41
N THR A 24 2.21 -9.72 15.92
CA THR A 24 3.52 -10.07 16.48
C THR A 24 4.53 -8.95 16.28
N ASN A 25 5.59 -8.95 17.09
CA ASN A 25 6.76 -8.15 16.79
C ASN A 25 7.44 -8.67 15.51
N PRO A 26 8.06 -7.80 14.72
CA PRO A 26 8.72 -8.19 13.49
C PRO A 26 9.80 -9.23 13.74
N SER A 27 9.86 -10.24 12.88
CA SER A 27 10.96 -11.18 12.86
C SER A 27 12.14 -10.55 12.11
N LEU A 28 13.29 -10.45 12.78
CA LEU A 28 14.54 -9.99 12.14
C LEU A 28 14.94 -10.89 10.96
N GLU A 29 14.61 -12.18 11.04
CA GLU A 29 14.82 -13.13 9.96
C GLU A 29 13.94 -12.79 8.75
N LEU A 30 12.66 -12.48 8.97
CA LEU A 30 11.74 -12.05 7.92
C LEU A 30 12.21 -10.74 7.26
N LEU A 31 12.67 -9.78 8.05
CA LEU A 31 13.26 -8.53 7.54
C LEU A 31 14.48 -8.81 6.66
N SER A 32 15.37 -9.70 7.10
CA SER A 32 16.55 -10.09 6.32
C SER A 32 16.16 -10.68 4.96
N HIS A 33 15.16 -11.56 4.94
CA HIS A 33 14.67 -12.16 3.68
C HIS A 33 13.93 -11.17 2.77
N CYS A 34 13.36 -10.12 3.33
CA CYS A 34 12.63 -9.09 2.57
C CYS A 34 13.50 -7.89 2.17
N SER A 35 14.77 -7.83 2.59
CA SER A 35 15.60 -6.63 2.39
C SER A 35 15.69 -6.18 0.95
N ASP A 36 15.88 -7.09 0.00
CA ASP A 36 15.99 -6.79 -1.43
C ASP A 36 14.66 -6.28 -1.99
N LEU A 37 13.55 -6.89 -1.59
CA LEU A 37 12.21 -6.45 -1.96
C LEU A 37 11.93 -5.03 -1.42
N LEU A 38 12.28 -4.78 -0.17
CA LEU A 38 12.08 -3.47 0.46
C LEU A 38 12.93 -2.40 -0.23
N GLY A 39 14.19 -2.69 -0.55
CA GLY A 39 15.06 -1.78 -1.31
C GLY A 39 14.53 -1.50 -2.71
N ALA A 40 14.01 -2.50 -3.39
CA ALA A 40 13.36 -2.31 -4.69
C ALA A 40 12.11 -1.43 -4.57
N CYS A 41 11.29 -1.61 -3.52
CA CYS A 41 10.12 -0.77 -3.26
C CYS A 41 10.51 0.69 -3.02
N ASP A 42 11.59 0.96 -2.27
CA ASP A 42 12.08 2.32 -2.02
C ASP A 42 12.43 3.02 -3.34
N GLY A 43 13.20 2.37 -4.21
CA GLY A 43 13.56 2.91 -5.52
C GLY A 43 12.35 3.14 -6.43
N LEU A 44 11.41 2.20 -6.46
CA LEU A 44 10.19 2.33 -7.24
C LEU A 44 9.31 3.49 -6.73
N PHE A 45 9.15 3.62 -5.41
CA PHE A 45 8.37 4.71 -4.83
C PHE A 45 9.01 6.06 -5.12
N SER A 46 10.31 6.18 -4.96
CA SER A 46 11.06 7.41 -5.22
C SER A 46 10.90 7.85 -6.68
N ALA A 47 11.11 6.95 -7.63
CA ALA A 47 10.95 7.23 -9.05
C ALA A 47 9.50 7.62 -9.42
N TRP A 48 8.52 6.90 -8.89
CA TRP A 48 7.10 7.22 -9.06
C TRP A 48 6.76 8.59 -8.48
N TYR A 49 7.21 8.88 -7.24
CA TYR A 49 6.94 10.14 -6.57
C TYR A 49 7.52 11.32 -7.34
N ARG A 50 8.73 11.19 -7.87
CA ARG A 50 9.33 12.19 -8.77
C ARG A 50 8.45 12.47 -9.97
N GLN A 51 7.93 11.44 -10.64
CA GLN A 51 7.06 11.61 -11.81
C GLN A 51 5.75 12.34 -11.47
N GLN A 52 5.15 12.04 -10.32
CA GLN A 52 3.87 12.63 -9.91
C GLN A 52 4.02 14.08 -9.44
N HIS A 53 5.15 14.38 -8.80
CA HIS A 53 5.39 15.67 -8.13
C HIS A 53 6.50 16.48 -8.78
N ALA A 54 6.98 16.09 -9.97
CA ALA A 54 7.96 16.87 -10.71
C ALA A 54 7.39 18.25 -11.04
N CYS A 55 7.89 19.25 -10.33
CA CYS A 55 7.74 20.63 -10.79
C CYS A 55 8.59 20.77 -12.06
N ASN A 56 8.08 21.49 -13.07
CA ASN A 56 8.77 21.76 -14.33
C ASN A 56 10.08 22.60 -14.14
N ASP A 57 10.39 22.97 -12.92
CA ASP A 57 11.57 23.72 -12.55
C ASP A 57 12.36 22.98 -11.44
N PRO A 58 13.51 22.37 -11.78
CA PRO A 58 14.36 21.68 -10.81
C PRO A 58 14.90 22.61 -9.70
N SER A 59 14.94 23.93 -9.89
CA SER A 59 15.36 24.89 -8.87
C SER A 59 14.33 25.06 -7.74
N THR A 60 13.10 24.57 -7.93
CA THR A 60 12.02 24.61 -6.93
C THR A 60 11.79 23.26 -6.25
N SER A 61 12.64 22.27 -6.52
CA SER A 61 12.57 20.98 -5.82
C SER A 61 12.68 21.21 -4.30
N ARG A 62 11.64 20.80 -3.59
CA ARG A 62 11.54 20.92 -2.13
C ARG A 62 12.02 19.66 -1.42
N TYR A 63 12.67 18.73 -2.14
CA TYR A 63 13.09 17.46 -1.61
C TYR A 63 14.61 17.32 -1.65
N CYS A 64 15.16 16.59 -0.69
CA CYS A 64 16.50 16.03 -0.81
C CYS A 64 16.48 14.95 -1.89
N VAL A 65 17.51 14.93 -2.76
CA VAL A 65 17.59 13.96 -3.86
C VAL A 65 18.90 13.17 -3.80
N ASP A 66 18.88 11.97 -4.34
CA ASP A 66 20.06 11.15 -4.53
C ASP A 66 20.90 11.60 -5.75
N GLU A 67 21.94 10.85 -6.08
CA GLU A 67 22.81 11.10 -7.22
C GLU A 67 22.11 10.99 -8.59
N ASN A 68 20.98 10.30 -8.66
CA ASN A 68 20.14 10.12 -9.86
C ASN A 68 19.07 11.21 -9.98
N GLY A 69 18.95 12.09 -8.98
CA GLY A 69 17.92 13.11 -8.89
C GLY A 69 16.56 12.56 -8.41
N ASP A 70 16.54 11.36 -7.82
CA ASP A 70 15.36 10.77 -7.21
C ASP A 70 15.20 11.26 -5.76
N PRO A 71 13.97 11.57 -5.29
CA PRO A 71 13.72 11.99 -3.92
C PRO A 71 14.21 10.95 -2.90
N LEU A 72 14.94 11.41 -1.88
CA LEU A 72 15.26 10.56 -0.74
C LEU A 72 13.99 10.25 0.04
N VAL A 73 13.81 8.97 0.36
CA VAL A 73 12.61 8.47 1.04
C VAL A 73 12.99 7.68 2.29
N SER A 74 12.13 7.79 3.30
CA SER A 74 12.22 7.02 4.54
C SER A 74 10.95 6.21 4.73
N ARG A 75 11.09 4.95 5.08
CA ARG A 75 9.95 4.09 5.47
C ARG A 75 9.51 4.46 6.87
N LEU A 76 8.25 4.89 7.03
CA LEU A 76 7.67 5.20 8.34
C LEU A 76 7.07 3.97 9.01
N MET A 77 6.47 3.09 8.22
CA MET A 77 5.86 1.86 8.67
C MET A 77 5.90 0.85 7.53
N THR A 78 6.19 -0.39 7.88
CA THR A 78 6.17 -1.53 6.96
C THR A 78 5.45 -2.68 7.64
N PHE A 79 4.44 -3.24 6.98
CA PHE A 79 3.70 -4.35 7.56
C PHE A 79 3.13 -5.26 6.48
N ILE A 80 2.94 -6.54 6.86
CA ILE A 80 2.20 -7.50 6.04
C ILE A 80 0.81 -7.63 6.63
N THR A 81 -0.20 -7.50 5.79
CA THR A 81 -1.60 -7.70 6.16
C THR A 81 -2.17 -8.91 5.46
N ARG A 82 -3.03 -9.64 6.18
CA ARG A 82 -3.78 -10.78 5.67
C ARG A 82 -5.25 -10.45 5.59
N TYR A 83 -5.87 -10.78 4.48
CA TYR A 83 -7.32 -10.71 4.30
C TYR A 83 -7.87 -12.12 4.08
N THR A 84 -8.98 -12.42 4.76
CA THR A 84 -9.72 -13.67 4.63
C THR A 84 -11.21 -13.36 4.39
N PRO A 85 -12.06 -14.30 3.97
CA PRO A 85 -13.48 -14.05 3.81
C PRO A 85 -14.25 -13.81 5.12
N ALA A 86 -13.59 -13.91 6.28
CA ALA A 86 -14.23 -13.61 7.56
C ALA A 86 -14.74 -12.17 7.62
N PRO A 87 -15.90 -11.89 8.20
CA PRO A 87 -16.57 -10.59 8.11
C PRO A 87 -15.71 -9.38 8.55
N ASP A 88 -14.86 -9.57 9.55
CA ASP A 88 -14.03 -8.48 10.10
C ASP A 88 -12.61 -8.44 9.50
N GLU A 89 -12.27 -9.38 8.61
CA GLU A 89 -10.95 -9.53 8.02
C GLU A 89 -10.95 -9.43 6.48
N CYS A 90 -12.11 -9.27 5.87
CA CYS A 90 -12.23 -9.40 4.41
C CYS A 90 -11.87 -8.13 3.65
N ALA A 91 -11.84 -6.98 4.30
CA ALA A 91 -11.69 -5.68 3.65
C ALA A 91 -11.05 -4.64 4.58
N LEU A 92 -10.52 -3.59 3.98
CA LEU A 92 -10.21 -2.35 4.69
C LEU A 92 -11.06 -1.23 4.10
N LEU A 93 -11.84 -0.58 4.95
CA LEU A 93 -12.80 0.44 4.53
C LEU A 93 -12.09 1.66 3.91
N LYS A 94 -12.85 2.45 3.16
CA LYS A 94 -12.40 3.67 2.49
C LYS A 94 -11.70 4.63 3.47
N HIS A 95 -10.46 4.96 3.17
CA HIS A 95 -9.60 5.82 3.99
C HIS A 95 -8.55 6.54 3.14
N VAL A 96 -7.76 7.39 3.76
CA VAL A 96 -6.48 7.92 3.27
C VAL A 96 -5.39 7.49 4.22
N ASP A 97 -4.19 7.23 3.69
CA ASP A 97 -3.07 6.79 4.52
C ASP A 97 -2.55 7.89 5.42
N GLY A 98 -2.24 7.49 6.66
CA GLY A 98 -1.43 8.25 7.61
C GLY A 98 -1.90 9.65 7.98
N ALA A 99 -3.14 10.06 7.62
CA ALA A 99 -3.75 11.35 8.02
C ALA A 99 -2.78 12.55 7.90
N GLY A 100 -2.02 12.64 6.81
CA GLY A 100 -1.07 13.72 6.54
C GLY A 100 0.35 13.49 7.11
N LYS A 101 0.61 12.38 7.78
CA LYS A 101 1.94 12.03 8.29
C LYS A 101 2.83 11.38 7.22
N VAL A 102 2.23 10.73 6.23
CA VAL A 102 2.92 10.07 5.11
C VAL A 102 2.84 10.93 3.85
N ASP A 103 3.75 10.73 2.93
CA ASP A 103 3.72 11.35 1.60
C ASP A 103 3.14 10.40 0.55
N GLY A 104 3.07 9.12 0.84
CA GLY A 104 2.42 8.10 0.06
C GLY A 104 2.74 6.71 0.56
N SER A 105 2.22 5.71 -0.15
CA SER A 105 2.43 4.30 0.20
C SER A 105 2.58 3.42 -1.04
N ILE A 106 3.14 2.23 -0.79
CA ILE A 106 3.12 1.10 -1.72
C ILE A 106 2.31 -0.02 -1.12
N VAL A 107 1.50 -0.66 -1.93
CA VAL A 107 0.85 -1.94 -1.62
C VAL A 107 1.31 -2.97 -2.63
N VAL A 108 2.02 -4.00 -2.17
CA VAL A 108 2.47 -5.13 -2.99
C VAL A 108 1.58 -6.33 -2.70
N ALA A 109 0.96 -6.87 -3.72
CA ALA A 109 0.20 -8.11 -3.62
C ALA A 109 1.18 -9.30 -3.54
N LEU A 110 1.30 -9.90 -2.35
CA LEU A 110 2.22 -11.00 -2.14
C LEU A 110 1.68 -12.30 -2.71
N PRO A 111 2.54 -13.11 -3.36
CA PRO A 111 2.18 -14.46 -3.74
C PRO A 111 1.96 -15.32 -2.50
N VAL A 112 1.00 -16.21 -2.56
CA VAL A 112 0.82 -17.23 -1.53
C VAL A 112 1.62 -18.46 -1.90
N ASP A 113 2.32 -19.02 -0.94
CA ASP A 113 3.14 -20.23 -1.17
C ASP A 113 2.24 -21.44 -1.47
N ARG A 114 2.36 -21.93 -2.69
CA ARG A 114 1.61 -23.11 -3.15
C ARG A 114 2.02 -24.43 -2.49
N TRP A 115 3.12 -24.42 -1.71
CA TRP A 115 3.66 -25.63 -1.09
C TRP A 115 3.03 -25.94 0.26
N THR A 116 2.46 -24.96 0.92
CA THR A 116 1.97 -25.08 2.31
C THR A 116 0.46 -25.08 2.45
N ALA A 117 -0.28 -24.72 1.40
CA ALA A 117 -1.71 -24.61 1.45
C ALA A 117 -2.37 -25.47 0.38
N SER A 118 -3.58 -25.94 0.63
CA SER A 118 -4.40 -26.59 -0.39
C SER A 118 -4.65 -25.62 -1.54
N GLU A 119 -4.74 -26.12 -2.78
CA GLU A 119 -5.00 -25.28 -3.96
C GLU A 119 -6.23 -24.37 -3.81
N GLU A 120 -7.19 -24.77 -2.95
CA GLU A 120 -8.40 -24.01 -2.67
C GLU A 120 -8.20 -22.82 -1.72
N GLU A 121 -7.20 -22.87 -0.84
CA GLU A 121 -6.93 -21.83 0.17
C GLU A 121 -6.08 -20.67 -0.36
N ASN A 122 -5.42 -20.84 -1.51
CA ASN A 122 -4.28 -20.01 -1.90
C ASN A 122 -4.55 -18.96 -2.96
N THR A 123 -5.72 -18.88 -3.53
CA THR A 123 -5.98 -17.83 -4.52
C THR A 123 -7.27 -17.08 -4.20
N PHE A 124 -7.13 -15.80 -3.90
CA PHE A 124 -8.24 -14.86 -3.89
C PHE A 124 -8.61 -14.39 -5.32
N GLU A 125 -7.75 -14.65 -6.30
CA GLU A 125 -7.89 -14.20 -7.70
C GLU A 125 -9.25 -14.66 -8.27
N GLY A 126 -10.03 -13.70 -8.78
CA GLY A 126 -11.39 -13.96 -9.24
C GLY A 126 -12.46 -14.08 -8.14
N HIS A 127 -12.10 -13.90 -6.88
CA HIS A 127 -12.99 -13.98 -5.72
C HIS A 127 -13.13 -12.67 -4.95
N GLY A 128 -13.16 -11.55 -5.66
CA GLY A 128 -13.13 -10.21 -5.07
C GLY A 128 -11.72 -9.75 -4.78
N GLY A 129 -11.58 -8.86 -3.81
CA GLY A 129 -10.28 -8.26 -3.49
C GLY A 129 -9.91 -7.10 -4.39
N GLY A 130 -8.60 -6.85 -4.54
CA GLY A 130 -8.12 -5.66 -5.25
C GLY A 130 -8.27 -4.39 -4.44
N LEU A 131 -8.12 -3.27 -5.13
CA LEU A 131 -8.20 -1.94 -4.54
C LEU A 131 -9.21 -1.09 -5.31
N THR A 132 -9.92 -0.22 -4.59
CA THR A 132 -10.72 0.84 -5.19
C THR A 132 -10.10 2.18 -4.83
N PHE A 133 -9.97 3.06 -5.81
CA PHE A 133 -9.41 4.40 -5.66
C PHE A 133 -10.44 5.48 -6.00
N TRP A 134 -10.33 6.63 -5.31
CA TRP A 134 -11.07 7.87 -5.58
C TRP A 134 -10.05 9.00 -5.72
N ASP A 135 -9.57 9.20 -6.93
CA ASP A 135 -8.47 10.13 -7.26
C ASP A 135 -8.96 11.56 -7.61
N GLY A 136 -10.19 11.86 -7.28
CA GLY A 136 -10.80 13.16 -7.53
C GLY A 136 -11.43 13.31 -8.91
N ARG A 137 -11.30 12.31 -9.81
CA ARG A 137 -12.06 12.32 -11.08
C ARG A 137 -13.55 12.29 -10.80
N THR A 138 -14.31 12.95 -11.65
CA THR A 138 -15.77 12.96 -11.58
C THR A 138 -16.36 12.62 -12.92
N ARG A 139 -17.42 11.83 -12.93
CA ARG A 139 -18.25 11.60 -14.11
C ARG A 139 -19.67 12.14 -13.89
N LEU A 140 -20.34 12.47 -14.98
CA LEU A 140 -21.74 12.82 -14.94
C LEU A 140 -22.58 11.56 -14.82
N ASN A 141 -23.38 11.46 -13.76
CA ASN A 141 -24.35 10.39 -13.65
C ASN A 141 -25.51 10.68 -14.62
N PRO A 142 -25.76 9.80 -15.63
CA PRO A 142 -26.78 10.07 -16.64
C PRO A 142 -28.21 10.07 -16.07
N ASP A 143 -28.45 9.35 -14.97
CA ASP A 143 -29.78 9.22 -14.40
C ASP A 143 -30.13 10.40 -13.48
N THR A 144 -29.16 10.94 -12.79
CA THR A 144 -29.37 12.03 -11.82
C THR A 144 -28.96 13.41 -12.34
N GLY A 145 -28.17 13.46 -13.41
CA GLY A 145 -27.57 14.70 -13.94
C GLY A 145 -26.53 15.33 -12.99
N ARG A 146 -26.10 14.63 -11.95
CA ARG A 146 -25.12 15.11 -10.97
C ARG A 146 -23.72 14.60 -11.30
N ARG A 147 -22.71 15.40 -10.94
CA ARG A 147 -21.33 14.93 -10.94
C ARG A 147 -21.10 14.05 -9.70
N GLU A 148 -20.67 12.83 -9.93
CA GLU A 148 -20.31 11.85 -8.91
C GLU A 148 -18.82 11.57 -9.01
N GLN A 149 -18.19 11.29 -7.85
CA GLN A 149 -16.79 10.89 -7.81
C GLN A 149 -16.65 9.53 -8.51
N GLU A 150 -15.69 9.44 -9.42
CA GLU A 150 -15.43 8.21 -10.15
C GLU A 150 -14.65 7.23 -9.28
N GLU A 151 -15.09 5.97 -9.29
CA GLU A 151 -14.40 4.86 -8.65
C GLU A 151 -13.52 4.15 -9.68
N VAL A 152 -12.25 4.00 -9.35
CA VAL A 152 -11.29 3.27 -10.17
C VAL A 152 -11.00 1.94 -9.49
N LEU A 153 -11.47 0.87 -10.11
CA LEU A 153 -11.20 -0.48 -9.64
C LEU A 153 -9.86 -0.95 -10.18
N TYR A 154 -9.04 -1.47 -9.30
CA TYR A 154 -7.77 -2.10 -9.61
C TYR A 154 -7.84 -3.56 -9.14
N ASP A 155 -7.97 -4.47 -10.10
CA ASP A 155 -7.99 -5.91 -9.85
C ASP A 155 -6.54 -6.39 -9.62
N THR A 156 -6.18 -6.52 -8.36
CA THR A 156 -4.81 -6.81 -7.94
C THR A 156 -4.50 -8.29 -8.11
N ARG A 157 -3.40 -8.59 -8.78
CA ARG A 157 -2.86 -9.96 -8.92
C ARG A 157 -1.59 -10.10 -8.11
N SER A 158 -1.22 -11.35 -7.80
CA SER A 158 0.05 -11.64 -7.13
C SER A 158 1.24 -11.03 -7.89
N GLY A 159 2.05 -10.26 -7.18
CA GLY A 159 3.19 -9.53 -7.73
C GLY A 159 2.88 -8.10 -8.20
N ASP A 160 1.62 -7.71 -8.27
CA ASP A 160 1.25 -6.34 -8.62
C ASP A 160 1.64 -5.36 -7.51
N VAL A 161 1.99 -4.14 -7.93
CA VAL A 161 2.37 -3.04 -7.04
C VAL A 161 1.46 -1.84 -7.30
N ALA A 162 0.76 -1.38 -6.28
CA ALA A 162 -0.01 -0.16 -6.31
C ALA A 162 0.72 0.96 -5.58
N PHE A 163 0.81 2.14 -6.21
CA PHE A 163 1.33 3.35 -5.60
C PHE A 163 0.17 4.25 -5.22
N ILE A 164 0.19 4.77 -4.00
CA ILE A 164 -0.89 5.55 -3.43
C ILE A 164 -0.35 6.88 -2.95
N ASP A 165 -0.80 7.98 -3.54
CA ASP A 165 -0.51 9.32 -3.03
C ASP A 165 -1.29 9.58 -1.74
N ARG A 166 -0.68 10.35 -0.84
CA ARG A 166 -1.22 10.70 0.48
C ARG A 166 -2.65 11.24 0.50
N ALA A 167 -3.10 11.84 -0.62
CA ALA A 167 -4.41 12.48 -0.73
C ALA A 167 -5.45 11.57 -1.36
N VAL A 168 -5.06 10.40 -1.86
CA VAL A 168 -5.95 9.49 -2.58
C VAL A 168 -6.74 8.63 -1.61
N TRP A 169 -8.05 8.80 -1.64
CA TRP A 169 -8.97 7.90 -0.95
C TRP A 169 -8.95 6.54 -1.60
N HIS A 170 -8.83 5.50 -0.82
CA HIS A 170 -8.81 4.13 -1.30
C HIS A 170 -9.37 3.15 -0.27
N GLN A 171 -9.60 1.92 -0.74
CA GLN A 171 -10.01 0.80 0.12
C GLN A 171 -9.43 -0.51 -0.42
N ALA A 172 -9.23 -1.49 0.47
CA ALA A 172 -9.04 -2.87 0.07
C ALA A 172 -10.42 -3.52 -0.06
N ASN A 173 -10.73 -4.03 -1.26
CA ASN A 173 -12.03 -4.60 -1.54
C ASN A 173 -12.21 -5.96 -0.83
N PRO A 174 -13.45 -6.30 -0.43
CA PRO A 174 -13.72 -7.57 0.20
C PRO A 174 -13.33 -8.74 -0.70
N ILE A 175 -12.75 -9.79 -0.10
CA ILE A 175 -12.59 -11.08 -0.74
C ILE A 175 -13.71 -12.03 -0.29
N THR A 176 -14.12 -12.93 -1.18
CA THR A 176 -15.20 -13.88 -0.91
C THR A 176 -14.69 -15.30 -0.75
N ARG A 177 -13.45 -15.57 -1.16
CA ARG A 177 -12.78 -16.87 -1.06
C ARG A 177 -11.25 -16.68 -1.04
N GLY A 178 -10.56 -17.66 -0.47
CA GLY A 178 -9.10 -17.70 -0.41
C GLY A 178 -8.51 -16.74 0.62
N THR A 179 -7.22 -16.49 0.51
CA THR A 179 -6.47 -15.58 1.38
C THR A 179 -5.64 -14.64 0.53
N ARG A 180 -5.71 -13.35 0.82
CA ARG A 180 -4.88 -12.32 0.21
C ARG A 180 -3.85 -11.81 1.22
N TRP A 181 -2.59 -11.83 0.84
CA TRP A 181 -1.52 -11.20 1.58
C TRP A 181 -1.04 -9.95 0.84
N ALA A 182 -0.78 -8.89 1.55
CA ALA A 182 -0.23 -7.67 1.00
C ALA A 182 0.87 -7.10 1.91
N LEU A 183 1.98 -6.70 1.30
CA LEU A 183 2.99 -5.88 1.95
C LEU A 183 2.61 -4.41 1.74
N VAL A 184 2.53 -3.67 2.83
CA VAL A 184 2.21 -2.24 2.81
C VAL A 184 3.39 -1.47 3.40
N ILE A 185 3.82 -0.42 2.68
CA ILE A 185 4.93 0.44 3.12
C ILE A 185 4.48 1.89 3.05
N PHE A 186 4.56 2.57 4.17
CA PHE A 186 4.29 4.01 4.26
C PHE A 186 5.58 4.80 4.17
N TYR A 187 5.60 5.80 3.30
CA TYR A 187 6.77 6.60 3.00
C TYR A 187 6.66 8.05 3.43
N LYS A 188 7.80 8.58 3.83
CA LYS A 188 8.07 10.01 3.98
C LYS A 188 9.14 10.42 2.99
N VAL A 189 8.93 11.54 2.29
CA VAL A 189 9.93 12.16 1.41
C VAL A 189 10.71 13.17 2.21
N GLU A 190 12.03 13.12 2.14
CA GLU A 190 12.91 14.05 2.84
C GLU A 190 12.91 15.44 2.18
N ARG A 191 12.87 16.49 3.03
CA ARG A 191 12.78 17.89 2.62
C ARG A 191 13.83 18.73 3.29
#